data_5361861f1240823f8849d948a5ba5d8b
#
_entry.id   5361861f1240823f8849d948a5ba5d8b
#
_cell.length_a   1.000
_cell.length_b   1.000
_cell.length_c   1.000
_cell.angle_alpha   90.00
_cell.angle_beta   90.00
_cell.angle_gamma   90.00
#
_symmetry.space_group_name_H-M   'P 1'
#
loop_
_entity.id
_entity.type
_entity.pdbx_description
1 polymer ?
#
loop_
_entity_poly.entity_id
_entity_poly.type
_entity_poly.pdbx_seq_one_letter_code
_entity_poly.pdbx_strand_id
1 'polypeptide(L)'
;MAHTDIPGHTDLSGPKHAPAALGSLIPEGSFSPGAAEPDDDEILARFERWVSSVRHLTLWPHQEEAVLSLLSGNHAIVSTPTGSGKSLIAVAMHFMALCRGGRSYYTAPIKALVSEKFFELVSIFGAGYVGMITGDTRINPQAPVICCTAEILANQALREGEKADISYVAMDKFHFYGDPDRGWAWQIP
;
A
#
# COMPACT_ATOMS: atom_id res chain seq x y z
N MET A 1 -5.56 67.41 0.30
CA MET A 1 -6.34 66.20 0.04
C MET A 1 -5.46 65.23 -0.72
N ALA A 2 -4.85 64.30 0.01
CA ALA A 2 -3.93 63.31 -0.58
C ALA A 2 -4.71 61.98 -0.73
N HIS A 3 -4.81 61.54 -1.94
CA HIS A 3 -5.33 60.20 -2.27
C HIS A 3 -4.21 59.21 -2.01
N THR A 4 -4.41 58.33 -1.06
CA THR A 4 -3.53 57.20 -0.82
C THR A 4 -3.98 56.02 -1.67
N ASP A 5 -3.20 55.66 -2.68
CA ASP A 5 -3.29 54.43 -3.44
C ASP A 5 -2.97 53.23 -2.53
N ILE A 6 -3.86 52.24 -2.50
CA ILE A 6 -3.63 50.96 -1.87
C ILE A 6 -3.08 50.04 -2.94
N PRO A 7 -1.87 49.47 -2.79
CA PRO A 7 -1.35 48.51 -3.74
C PRO A 7 -1.79 47.08 -3.41
N GLY A 8 -2.16 46.35 -4.45
CA GLY A 8 -1.85 44.94 -4.52
C GLY A 8 -2.91 43.97 -4.07
N HIS A 9 -3.78 43.60 -5.00
CA HIS A 9 -4.33 42.27 -5.08
C HIS A 9 -3.20 41.26 -5.11
N THR A 10 -2.94 40.57 -4.00
CA THR A 10 -2.16 39.33 -4.00
C THR A 10 -3.00 38.29 -4.64
N ASP A 11 -2.57 37.86 -5.82
CA ASP A 11 -3.05 36.68 -6.54
C ASP A 11 -2.84 35.44 -5.65
N LEU A 12 -3.91 34.99 -5.00
CA LEU A 12 -4.00 33.72 -4.32
C LEU A 12 -4.29 32.62 -5.36
N SER A 13 -3.38 32.45 -6.32
CA SER A 13 -3.32 31.23 -7.09
C SER A 13 -2.98 30.11 -6.11
N GLY A 14 -3.98 29.31 -5.78
CA GLY A 14 -3.88 28.16 -4.88
C GLY A 14 -2.78 27.18 -5.30
N PRO A 15 -2.37 26.29 -4.43
CA PRO A 15 -1.20 25.44 -4.64
C PRO A 15 -1.38 24.65 -5.94
N LYS A 16 -0.45 24.87 -6.87
CA LYS A 16 -0.29 24.13 -8.11
C LYS A 16 -0.29 22.64 -7.76
N HIS A 17 -1.31 21.91 -8.21
CA HIS A 17 -1.49 20.48 -8.20
C HIS A 17 -0.68 19.72 -7.13
N ALA A 18 -1.34 19.31 -6.05
CA ALA A 18 -0.79 18.28 -5.19
C ALA A 18 -0.37 17.09 -6.07
N PRO A 19 0.85 16.54 -5.89
CA PRO A 19 1.31 15.42 -6.70
C PRO A 19 0.28 14.30 -6.65
N ALA A 20 -0.03 13.72 -7.81
CA ALA A 20 -1.08 12.72 -7.94
C ALA A 20 -0.83 11.57 -6.95
N ALA A 21 -1.81 11.27 -6.11
CA ALA A 21 -1.76 10.09 -5.26
C ALA A 21 -1.63 8.84 -6.15
N LEU A 22 -0.87 7.84 -5.72
CA LEU A 22 -0.70 6.59 -6.47
C LEU A 22 -2.07 5.94 -6.78
N GLY A 23 -3.06 6.12 -5.90
CA GLY A 23 -4.44 5.70 -6.12
C GLY A 23 -5.09 6.24 -7.39
N SER A 24 -4.69 7.43 -7.86
CA SER A 24 -5.21 8.00 -9.12
C SER A 24 -4.64 7.35 -10.38
N LEU A 25 -3.63 6.51 -10.26
CA LEU A 25 -3.00 5.76 -11.36
C LEU A 25 -3.56 4.34 -11.51
N ILE A 26 -4.47 3.93 -10.62
CA ILE A 26 -5.18 2.65 -10.74
C ILE A 26 -6.07 2.72 -11.98
N PRO A 27 -6.06 1.71 -12.88
CA PRO A 27 -6.92 1.69 -14.05
C PRO A 27 -8.41 1.80 -13.68
N GLU A 28 -9.16 2.57 -14.44
CA GLU A 28 -10.60 2.65 -14.26
C GLU A 28 -11.24 1.27 -14.50
N GLY A 29 -12.13 0.88 -13.61
CA GLY A 29 -12.82 -0.40 -13.73
C GLY A 29 -12.07 -1.61 -13.19
N SER A 30 -10.87 -1.48 -12.61
CA SER A 30 -10.09 -2.60 -12.04
C SER A 30 -10.90 -3.50 -11.09
N PHE A 31 -11.91 -2.95 -10.42
CA PHE A 31 -12.79 -3.69 -9.50
C PHE A 31 -14.12 -4.11 -10.15
N SER A 32 -14.28 -3.95 -11.46
CA SER A 32 -15.48 -4.37 -12.17
C SER A 32 -15.41 -5.85 -12.54
N PRO A 33 -16.51 -6.60 -12.43
CA PRO A 33 -16.54 -7.99 -12.88
C PRO A 33 -16.14 -8.11 -14.36
N GLY A 34 -15.15 -8.92 -14.66
CA GLY A 34 -14.66 -9.13 -16.03
C GLY A 34 -13.74 -8.01 -16.55
N ALA A 35 -13.22 -7.15 -15.68
CA ALA A 35 -12.16 -6.21 -16.06
C ALA A 35 -10.98 -6.98 -16.68
N ALA A 36 -10.42 -6.46 -17.76
CA ALA A 36 -9.18 -7.00 -18.31
C ALA A 36 -8.04 -6.77 -17.30
N GLU A 37 -7.25 -7.79 -17.03
CA GLU A 37 -6.05 -7.62 -16.21
C GLU A 37 -5.08 -6.72 -16.98
N PRO A 38 -4.56 -5.66 -16.34
CA PRO A 38 -3.55 -4.82 -16.95
C PRO A 38 -2.25 -5.60 -17.13
N ASP A 39 -1.52 -5.26 -18.17
CA ASP A 39 -0.19 -5.82 -18.42
C ASP A 39 0.78 -5.47 -17.29
N ASP A 40 1.62 -6.41 -16.92
CA ASP A 40 2.63 -6.26 -15.87
C ASP A 40 3.62 -5.13 -16.17
N ASP A 41 4.02 -4.96 -17.44
CA ASP A 41 4.87 -3.87 -17.89
C ASP A 41 4.18 -2.50 -17.70
N GLU A 42 2.88 -2.43 -17.92
CA GLU A 42 2.11 -1.22 -17.68
C GLU A 42 2.00 -0.89 -16.20
N ILE A 43 1.77 -1.89 -15.34
CA ILE A 43 1.74 -1.69 -13.88
C ILE A 43 3.08 -1.17 -13.40
N LEU A 44 4.18 -1.79 -13.84
CA LEU A 44 5.54 -1.39 -13.48
C LEU A 44 5.82 0.04 -13.92
N ALA A 45 5.57 0.37 -15.19
CA ALA A 45 5.82 1.70 -15.74
C ALA A 45 5.02 2.80 -15.01
N ARG A 46 3.77 2.52 -14.59
CA ARG A 46 2.96 3.45 -13.81
C ARG A 46 3.55 3.67 -12.41
N PHE A 47 4.00 2.60 -11.77
CA PHE A 47 4.61 2.65 -10.45
C PHE A 47 5.93 3.42 -10.48
N GLU A 48 6.83 3.11 -11.40
CA GLU A 48 8.14 3.79 -11.58
C GLU A 48 7.96 5.29 -11.87
N ARG A 49 6.99 5.63 -12.72
CA ARG A 49 6.66 7.03 -13.00
C ARG A 49 6.23 7.76 -11.73
N TRP A 50 5.43 7.14 -10.89
CA TRP A 50 5.03 7.73 -9.60
C TRP A 50 6.23 7.86 -8.66
N VAL A 51 7.07 6.84 -8.54
CA VAL A 51 8.29 6.87 -7.72
C VAL A 51 9.21 8.02 -8.14
N SER A 52 9.42 8.18 -9.44
CA SER A 52 10.31 9.24 -9.97
C SER A 52 9.69 10.64 -9.89
N SER A 53 8.42 10.81 -10.27
CA SER A 53 7.79 12.12 -10.38
C SER A 53 7.25 12.68 -9.07
N VAL A 54 6.77 11.82 -8.17
CA VAL A 54 6.13 12.22 -6.91
C VAL A 54 7.05 12.06 -5.70
N ARG A 55 7.79 10.95 -5.66
CA ARG A 55 8.72 10.67 -4.56
C ARG A 55 10.13 11.20 -4.84
N HIS A 56 10.43 11.59 -6.09
CA HIS A 56 11.76 12.00 -6.53
C HIS A 56 12.85 10.99 -6.21
N LEU A 57 12.50 9.70 -6.34
CA LEU A 57 13.37 8.57 -6.07
C LEU A 57 13.54 7.71 -7.33
N THR A 58 14.56 6.90 -7.33
CA THR A 58 14.75 5.79 -8.28
C THR A 58 14.76 4.50 -7.47
N LEU A 59 14.17 3.44 -8.00
CA LEU A 59 14.22 2.13 -7.36
C LEU A 59 15.68 1.67 -7.28
N TRP A 60 16.05 1.15 -6.12
CA TRP A 60 17.33 0.49 -5.98
C TRP A 60 17.27 -0.91 -6.62
N PRO A 61 18.39 -1.48 -7.09
CA PRO A 61 18.37 -2.78 -7.79
C PRO A 61 17.63 -3.89 -7.05
N HIS A 62 17.80 -3.99 -5.73
CA HIS A 62 17.10 -4.99 -4.92
C HIS A 62 15.58 -4.72 -4.79
N GLN A 63 15.14 -3.46 -4.90
CA GLN A 63 13.71 -3.12 -4.91
C GLN A 63 13.09 -3.47 -6.26
N GLU A 64 13.77 -3.15 -7.35
CA GLU A 64 13.36 -3.48 -8.71
C GLU A 64 13.26 -5.00 -8.90
N GLU A 65 14.27 -5.76 -8.48
CA GLU A 65 14.27 -7.23 -8.50
C GLU A 65 13.09 -7.81 -7.71
N ALA A 66 12.83 -7.29 -6.51
CA ALA A 66 11.70 -7.73 -5.70
C ALA A 66 10.34 -7.41 -6.37
N VAL A 67 10.18 -6.23 -6.96
CA VAL A 67 8.95 -5.82 -7.66
C VAL A 67 8.72 -6.71 -8.88
N LEU A 68 9.75 -6.94 -9.71
CA LEU A 68 9.68 -7.84 -10.88
C LEU A 68 9.33 -9.27 -10.47
N SER A 69 9.91 -9.76 -9.36
CA SER A 69 9.59 -11.09 -8.82
C SER A 69 8.12 -11.20 -8.43
N LEU A 70 7.58 -10.17 -7.76
CA LEU A 70 6.17 -10.12 -7.37
C LEU A 70 5.23 -10.03 -8.59
N LEU A 71 5.57 -9.23 -9.61
CA LEU A 71 4.81 -9.14 -10.86
C LEU A 71 4.73 -10.51 -11.56
N SER A 72 5.82 -11.26 -11.54
CA SER A 72 5.88 -12.62 -12.08
C SER A 72 5.12 -13.67 -11.25
N GLY A 73 4.39 -13.26 -10.20
CA GLY A 73 3.60 -14.14 -9.34
C GLY A 73 4.42 -14.91 -8.29
N ASN A 74 5.67 -14.55 -8.06
CA ASN A 74 6.51 -15.20 -7.06
C ASN A 74 6.32 -14.57 -5.66
N HIS A 75 6.63 -15.36 -4.63
CA HIS A 75 6.79 -14.85 -3.27
C HIS A 75 8.20 -14.26 -3.09
N ALA A 76 8.31 -13.18 -2.31
CA ALA A 76 9.59 -12.52 -2.05
C ALA A 76 9.84 -12.37 -0.54
N ILE A 77 11.04 -12.75 -0.09
CA ILE A 77 11.53 -12.47 1.25
C ILE A 77 12.63 -11.41 1.14
N VAL A 78 12.35 -10.22 1.67
CA VAL A 78 13.26 -9.07 1.59
C VAL A 78 14.02 -8.92 2.90
N SER A 79 15.24 -9.47 2.95
CA SER A 79 16.14 -9.43 4.11
C SER A 79 17.21 -8.36 3.91
N THR A 80 16.81 -7.09 4.06
CA THR A 80 17.73 -5.94 3.95
C THR A 80 17.69 -5.10 5.23
N PRO A 81 18.75 -4.33 5.56
CA PRO A 81 18.79 -3.50 6.76
C PRO A 81 17.61 -2.53 6.88
N THR A 82 17.33 -2.03 8.08
CA THR A 82 16.38 -0.94 8.30
C THR A 82 16.81 0.30 7.52
N GLY A 83 15.87 0.98 6.89
CA GLY A 83 16.16 2.16 6.06
C GLY A 83 16.48 1.85 4.58
N SER A 84 16.54 0.57 4.17
CA SER A 84 16.78 0.18 2.77
C SER A 84 15.56 0.31 1.84
N GLY A 85 14.50 0.97 2.28
CA GLY A 85 13.32 1.22 1.44
C GLY A 85 12.39 0.03 1.22
N LYS A 86 12.40 -0.99 2.11
CA LYS A 86 11.46 -2.13 2.05
C LYS A 86 9.99 -1.72 1.95
N SER A 87 9.62 -0.61 2.60
CA SER A 87 8.26 -0.07 2.54
C SER A 87 7.79 0.21 1.10
N LEU A 88 8.70 0.59 0.22
CA LEU A 88 8.37 0.88 -1.18
C LEU A 88 8.01 -0.39 -1.96
N ILE A 89 8.62 -1.54 -1.62
CA ILE A 89 8.27 -2.86 -2.19
C ILE A 89 6.84 -3.25 -1.77
N ALA A 90 6.50 -3.04 -0.49
CA ALA A 90 5.13 -3.28 -0.01
C ALA A 90 4.11 -2.36 -0.71
N VAL A 91 4.46 -1.09 -0.94
CA VAL A 91 3.61 -0.15 -1.71
C VAL A 91 3.42 -0.64 -3.14
N ALA A 92 4.48 -1.13 -3.81
CA ALA A 92 4.39 -1.71 -5.15
C ALA A 92 3.43 -2.92 -5.16
N MET A 93 3.55 -3.84 -4.20
CA MET A 93 2.65 -4.99 -4.07
C MET A 93 1.19 -4.57 -3.91
N HIS A 94 0.89 -3.59 -3.05
CA HIS A 94 -0.47 -3.07 -2.89
C HIS A 94 -0.98 -2.41 -4.17
N PHE A 95 -0.12 -1.66 -4.88
CA PHE A 95 -0.49 -1.05 -6.15
C PHE A 95 -0.82 -2.10 -7.22
N MET A 96 -0.02 -3.16 -7.32
CA MET A 96 -0.30 -4.30 -8.21
C MET A 96 -1.65 -4.95 -7.89
N ALA A 97 -1.91 -5.22 -6.61
CA ALA A 97 -3.18 -5.77 -6.15
C ALA A 97 -4.36 -4.90 -6.59
N LEU A 98 -4.26 -3.59 -6.39
CA LEU A 98 -5.29 -2.62 -6.78
C LEU A 98 -5.49 -2.57 -8.29
N CYS A 99 -4.42 -2.60 -9.09
CA CYS A 99 -4.50 -2.62 -10.55
C CYS A 99 -5.19 -3.88 -11.08
N ARG A 100 -5.00 -5.02 -10.39
CA ARG A 100 -5.60 -6.31 -10.74
C ARG A 100 -6.97 -6.55 -10.08
N GLY A 101 -7.53 -5.53 -9.39
CA GLY A 101 -8.82 -5.62 -8.70
C GLY A 101 -8.82 -6.56 -7.49
N GLY A 102 -7.66 -6.96 -7.01
CA GLY A 102 -7.47 -7.86 -5.89
C GLY A 102 -7.43 -7.15 -4.54
N ARG A 103 -7.57 -7.92 -3.47
CA ARG A 103 -7.49 -7.44 -2.10
C ARG A 103 -6.15 -7.79 -1.46
N SER A 104 -5.53 -6.82 -0.80
CA SER A 104 -4.21 -6.97 -0.20
C SER A 104 -4.19 -6.60 1.28
N TYR A 105 -3.32 -7.25 2.02
CA TYR A 105 -3.16 -7.05 3.45
C TYR A 105 -1.73 -6.64 3.79
N TYR A 106 -1.61 -5.69 4.71
CA TYR A 106 -0.35 -5.35 5.38
C TYR A 106 -0.46 -5.78 6.83
N THR A 107 0.42 -6.66 7.27
CA THR A 107 0.42 -7.12 8.67
C THR A 107 1.65 -6.64 9.41
N ALA A 108 1.45 -6.29 10.68
CA ALA A 108 2.52 -5.94 11.61
C ALA A 108 2.26 -6.56 12.99
N PRO A 109 3.30 -6.74 13.82
CA PRO A 109 3.17 -7.43 15.11
C PRO A 109 2.40 -6.65 16.17
N ILE A 110 2.32 -5.34 16.06
CA ILE A 110 1.69 -4.49 17.07
C ILE A 110 0.82 -3.39 16.44
N LYS A 111 -0.25 -3.02 17.15
CA LYS A 111 -1.22 -2.01 16.72
C LYS A 111 -0.57 -0.67 16.33
N ALA A 112 0.46 -0.22 17.04
CA ALA A 112 1.11 1.05 16.75
C ALA A 112 1.72 1.07 15.32
N LEU A 113 2.40 -0.01 14.91
CA LEU A 113 2.95 -0.16 13.57
C LEU A 113 1.85 -0.29 12.50
N VAL A 114 0.75 -0.97 12.83
CA VAL A 114 -0.43 -1.05 11.95
C VAL A 114 -0.99 0.35 11.70
N SER A 115 -1.17 1.14 12.75
CA SER A 115 -1.69 2.51 12.65
C SER A 115 -0.76 3.43 11.86
N GLU A 116 0.55 3.37 12.12
CA GLU A 116 1.55 4.13 11.35
C GLU A 116 1.45 3.81 9.86
N LYS A 117 1.43 2.52 9.51
CA LYS A 117 1.34 2.08 8.12
C LYS A 117 0.01 2.45 7.49
N PHE A 118 -1.09 2.37 8.23
CA PHE A 118 -2.40 2.81 7.75
C PHE A 118 -2.37 4.27 7.28
N PHE A 119 -1.85 5.18 8.10
CA PHE A 119 -1.76 6.59 7.72
C PHE A 119 -0.80 6.84 6.55
N GLU A 120 0.32 6.10 6.51
CA GLU A 120 1.24 6.16 5.36
C GLU A 120 0.52 5.74 4.07
N LEU A 121 -0.14 4.58 4.06
CA LEU A 121 -0.84 4.07 2.88
C LEU A 121 -2.03 4.94 2.48
N VAL A 122 -2.76 5.52 3.44
CA VAL A 122 -3.82 6.51 3.16
C VAL A 122 -3.24 7.71 2.43
N SER A 123 -2.06 8.21 2.83
CA SER A 123 -1.41 9.34 2.15
C SER A 123 -0.98 9.01 0.71
N ILE A 124 -0.70 7.74 0.43
CA ILE A 124 -0.23 7.25 -0.88
C ILE A 124 -1.40 6.92 -1.81
N PHE A 125 -2.39 6.17 -1.33
CA PHE A 125 -3.49 5.64 -2.14
C PHE A 125 -4.78 6.44 -2.03
N GLY A 126 -4.98 7.16 -0.94
CA GLY A 126 -6.24 7.81 -0.58
C GLY A 126 -7.08 6.96 0.39
N ALA A 127 -7.92 7.64 1.19
CA ALA A 127 -8.72 7.02 2.24
C ALA A 127 -9.75 5.99 1.74
N GLY A 128 -10.20 6.12 0.48
CA GLY A 128 -11.14 5.17 -0.12
C GLY A 128 -10.56 3.78 -0.36
N TYR A 129 -9.25 3.68 -0.53
CA TYR A 129 -8.58 2.41 -0.84
C TYR A 129 -8.02 1.68 0.38
N VAL A 130 -7.91 2.34 1.53
CA VAL A 130 -7.19 1.79 2.69
C VAL A 130 -8.10 1.66 3.90
N GLY A 131 -8.04 0.51 4.55
CA GLY A 131 -8.72 0.21 5.79
C GLY A 131 -7.76 -0.25 6.88
N MET A 132 -8.25 -0.26 8.12
CA MET A 132 -7.50 -0.75 9.28
C MET A 132 -8.40 -1.64 10.13
N ILE A 133 -7.89 -2.80 10.54
CA ILE A 133 -8.56 -3.72 11.44
C ILE A 133 -7.58 -4.12 12.55
N THR A 134 -7.92 -3.79 13.78
CA THR A 134 -7.23 -4.23 14.99
C THR A 134 -8.24 -4.82 15.97
N GLY A 135 -7.79 -5.31 17.12
CA GLY A 135 -8.68 -5.92 18.12
C GLY A 135 -9.80 -5.00 18.61
N ASP A 136 -9.59 -3.70 18.59
CA ASP A 136 -10.50 -2.68 19.14
C ASP A 136 -10.92 -1.62 18.12
N THR A 137 -10.40 -1.65 16.91
CA THR A 137 -10.63 -0.59 15.91
C THR A 137 -10.92 -1.19 14.54
N ARG A 138 -11.93 -0.65 13.87
CA ARG A 138 -12.26 -0.98 12.48
C ARG A 138 -12.53 0.31 11.71
N ILE A 139 -11.69 0.61 10.72
CA ILE A 139 -11.83 1.76 9.82
C ILE A 139 -11.86 1.21 8.40
N ASN A 140 -12.88 1.53 7.63
CA ASN A 140 -13.07 1.09 6.25
C ASN A 140 -12.75 -0.41 6.02
N PRO A 141 -13.41 -1.35 6.73
CA PRO A 141 -13.01 -2.77 6.74
C PRO A 141 -13.26 -3.48 5.40
N GLN A 142 -13.93 -2.82 4.46
CA GLN A 142 -14.19 -3.34 3.11
C GLN A 142 -13.20 -2.76 2.07
N ALA A 143 -12.26 -1.96 2.49
CA ALA A 143 -11.24 -1.41 1.58
C ALA A 143 -10.43 -2.53 0.92
N PRO A 144 -9.93 -2.31 -0.30
CA PRO A 144 -9.10 -3.29 -0.99
C PRO A 144 -7.69 -3.45 -0.39
N VAL A 145 -7.22 -2.47 0.38
CA VAL A 145 -5.96 -2.57 1.13
C VAL A 145 -6.27 -2.51 2.62
N ILE A 146 -5.94 -3.56 3.36
CA ILE A 146 -6.21 -3.66 4.81
C ILE A 146 -4.90 -3.71 5.60
N CYS A 147 -4.75 -2.78 6.53
CA CYS A 147 -3.70 -2.82 7.55
C CYS A 147 -4.24 -3.52 8.81
N CYS A 148 -3.60 -4.58 9.26
CA CYS A 148 -4.05 -5.32 10.45
C CYS A 148 -2.88 -5.95 11.22
N THR A 149 -3.14 -6.48 12.42
CA THR A 149 -2.16 -7.33 13.08
C THR A 149 -2.16 -8.73 12.45
N ALA A 150 -1.03 -9.45 12.58
CA ALA A 150 -0.89 -10.78 11.98
C ALA A 150 -1.97 -11.75 12.46
N GLU A 151 -2.35 -11.66 13.74
CA GLU A 151 -3.40 -12.50 14.32
C GLU A 151 -4.78 -12.28 13.70
N ILE A 152 -5.08 -11.04 13.31
CA ILE A 152 -6.36 -10.73 12.62
C ILE A 152 -6.41 -11.44 11.28
N LEU A 153 -5.33 -11.36 10.48
CA LEU A 153 -5.26 -12.03 9.18
C LEU A 153 -5.29 -13.56 9.35
N ALA A 154 -4.50 -14.11 10.26
CA ALA A 154 -4.47 -15.53 10.54
C ALA A 154 -5.85 -16.07 10.95
N ASN A 155 -6.56 -15.37 11.84
CA ASN A 155 -7.91 -15.75 12.24
C ASN A 155 -8.92 -15.67 11.07
N GLN A 156 -8.74 -14.70 10.16
CA GLN A 156 -9.56 -14.62 8.94
C GLN A 156 -9.28 -15.80 8.02
N ALA A 157 -8.01 -16.09 7.74
CA ALA A 157 -7.60 -17.21 6.91
C ALA A 157 -8.11 -18.56 7.45
N LEU A 158 -7.99 -18.79 8.76
CA LEU A 158 -8.51 -19.99 9.42
C LEU A 158 -10.04 -20.13 9.33
N ARG A 159 -10.76 -19.02 9.42
CA ARG A 159 -12.23 -19.02 9.37
C ARG A 159 -12.77 -19.21 7.97
N GLU A 160 -12.14 -18.59 6.98
CA GLU A 160 -12.62 -18.49 5.60
C GLU A 160 -11.97 -19.53 4.67
N GLY A 161 -10.77 -20.02 5.04
CA GLY A 161 -10.01 -21.01 4.25
C GLY A 161 -9.77 -20.53 2.84
N GLU A 162 -9.94 -21.42 1.86
CA GLU A 162 -9.77 -21.11 0.42
C GLU A 162 -10.75 -20.06 -0.13
N LYS A 163 -11.77 -19.69 0.65
CA LYS A 163 -12.74 -18.64 0.27
C LYS A 163 -12.33 -17.26 0.74
N ALA A 164 -11.21 -17.15 1.46
CA ALA A 164 -10.72 -15.87 1.94
C ALA A 164 -10.40 -14.95 0.74
N ASP A 165 -10.96 -13.75 0.77
CA ASP A 165 -10.67 -12.72 -0.23
C ASP A 165 -9.32 -12.06 0.09
N ILE A 166 -8.23 -12.79 -0.16
CA ILE A 166 -6.85 -12.41 0.12
C ILE A 166 -6.01 -12.74 -1.11
N SER A 167 -5.67 -11.72 -1.90
CA SER A 167 -4.83 -11.92 -3.09
C SER A 167 -3.35 -11.75 -2.77
N TYR A 168 -3.00 -10.78 -1.88
CA TYR A 168 -1.62 -10.45 -1.58
C TYR A 168 -1.45 -10.10 -0.10
N VAL A 169 -0.30 -10.47 0.48
CA VAL A 169 0.03 -10.16 1.87
C VAL A 169 1.46 -9.62 1.98
N ALA A 170 1.61 -8.45 2.59
CA ALA A 170 2.91 -7.94 3.04
C ALA A 170 3.04 -8.19 4.55
N MET A 171 3.96 -9.04 4.95
CA MET A 171 4.25 -9.36 6.35
C MET A 171 5.45 -8.57 6.86
N ASP A 172 5.20 -7.48 7.58
CA ASP A 172 6.29 -6.71 8.21
C ASP A 172 6.79 -7.40 9.47
N LYS A 173 8.09 -7.20 9.74
CA LYS A 173 8.76 -7.84 10.90
C LYS A 173 8.60 -9.36 10.90
N PHE A 174 8.80 -9.98 9.76
CA PHE A 174 8.64 -11.43 9.57
C PHE A 174 9.45 -12.30 10.54
N HIS A 175 10.51 -11.75 11.18
CA HIS A 175 11.26 -12.44 12.23
C HIS A 175 10.42 -12.84 13.45
N PHE A 176 9.24 -12.24 13.65
CA PHE A 176 8.26 -12.71 14.65
C PHE A 176 7.70 -14.10 14.35
N TYR A 177 7.93 -14.63 13.14
CA TYR A 177 7.65 -16.04 12.82
C TYR A 177 8.26 -17.01 13.85
N GLY A 178 9.44 -16.70 14.41
CA GLY A 178 10.10 -17.49 15.43
C GLY A 178 9.65 -17.20 16.88
N ASP A 179 8.68 -16.32 17.10
CA ASP A 179 8.16 -16.02 18.44
C ASP A 179 7.38 -17.23 18.98
N PRO A 180 7.71 -17.75 20.19
CA PRO A 180 7.08 -18.96 20.73
C PRO A 180 5.58 -18.80 21.00
N ASP A 181 5.12 -17.61 21.30
CA ASP A 181 3.71 -17.36 21.68
C ASP A 181 2.86 -16.88 20.50
N ARG A 182 3.45 -16.13 19.57
CA ARG A 182 2.74 -15.42 18.52
C ARG A 182 3.14 -15.84 17.10
N GLY A 183 4.22 -16.60 16.93
CA GLY A 183 4.76 -16.98 15.62
C GLY A 183 3.75 -17.69 14.71
N TRP A 184 2.79 -18.40 15.28
CA TRP A 184 1.72 -19.08 14.56
C TRP A 184 0.96 -18.14 13.59
N ALA A 185 0.80 -16.88 13.96
CA ALA A 185 0.08 -15.90 13.15
C ALA A 185 0.78 -15.55 11.82
N TRP A 186 2.10 -15.80 11.73
CA TRP A 186 2.89 -15.65 10.49
C TRP A 186 3.00 -16.93 9.68
N GLN A 187 2.50 -18.06 10.21
CA GLN A 187 2.59 -19.38 9.57
C GLN A 187 1.30 -19.81 8.86
N ILE A 188 0.18 -19.17 9.16
CA ILE A 188 -1.15 -19.57 8.68
C ILE A 188 -1.56 -18.91 7.36
N PRO A 189 -1.38 -17.56 7.19
CA PRO A 189 -1.81 -16.89 5.96
C PRO A 189 -1.04 -17.31 4.74
#